data_46d60b29d97b06839464da2d5f3e2ea4
#
_entry.id   46d60b29d97b06839464da2d5f3e2ea4
#
_cell.length_a   1.000
_cell.length_b   1.000
_cell.length_c   1.000
_cell.angle_alpha   90.00
_cell.angle_beta   90.00
_cell.angle_gamma   90.00
#
_symmetry.space_group_name_H-M   'P 1'
#
loop_
_entity.id
_entity.type
_entity.pdbx_description
1 polymer ?
#
loop_
_entity_poly.entity_id
_entity_poly.type
_entity_poly.pdbx_seq_one_letter_code
_entity_poly.pdbx_strand_id
1 'polypeptide(L)'
;DDLNWTVLSGSTPSFNTGPDAAYDGSNYIYIESSSPAFVGQTASIYTPCVDLSAWNNPSLVFAYHMWGFQMGTLTLEVSDDGGATWDSVWAMVGQQGSSPQWFLTGVDLAAYSGSTVAVKFTGTVGTSFTSDMALDAISFEELPVFACMDPNASNYDPTATNDDGSCTYSTTFNVDMGCMVPGSFTSVSVESPN
;
A
#
# COMPACT_ATOMS: atom_id res chain seq x y z
N ASP A 1 -2.82 -25.03 -3.75
CA ASP A 1 -2.21 -24.39 -4.91
C ASP A 1 -1.90 -25.44 -5.98
N ASP A 2 -2.06 -25.06 -7.24
CA ASP A 2 -1.84 -25.92 -8.40
C ASP A 2 -0.45 -25.70 -9.00
N LEU A 3 0.10 -24.50 -8.80
CA LEU A 3 1.37 -24.02 -9.34
C LEU A 3 2.26 -23.47 -8.23
N ASN A 4 3.50 -23.13 -8.60
CA ASN A 4 4.46 -22.50 -7.70
C ASN A 4 4.99 -21.18 -8.26
N TRP A 5 5.29 -20.25 -7.38
CA TRP A 5 6.13 -19.10 -7.69
C TRP A 5 7.58 -19.59 -7.89
N THR A 6 8.22 -19.13 -8.94
CA THR A 6 9.59 -19.52 -9.32
C THR A 6 10.49 -18.30 -9.35
N VAL A 7 11.70 -18.43 -8.81
CA VAL A 7 12.73 -17.38 -8.90
C VAL A 7 13.37 -17.41 -10.28
N LEU A 8 13.48 -16.23 -10.91
CA LEU A 8 14.09 -16.05 -12.22
C LEU A 8 14.97 -14.80 -12.27
N SER A 9 15.96 -14.82 -13.16
CA SER A 9 16.75 -13.66 -13.61
C SER A 9 16.66 -13.56 -15.14
N GLY A 10 16.51 -12.35 -15.68
CA GLY A 10 16.31 -12.14 -17.11
C GLY A 10 14.85 -12.35 -17.54
N SER A 11 14.62 -12.62 -18.82
CA SER A 11 13.27 -12.74 -19.39
C SER A 11 12.58 -14.04 -19.00
N THR A 12 11.25 -14.00 -18.84
CA THR A 12 10.43 -15.22 -18.75
C THR A 12 10.57 -16.08 -20.03
N PRO A 13 10.38 -17.42 -19.94
CA PRO A 13 10.53 -18.30 -21.09
C PRO A 13 9.55 -18.01 -22.23
N SER A 14 8.35 -17.53 -21.90
CA SER A 14 7.30 -17.25 -22.87
C SER A 14 7.44 -15.85 -23.47
N PHE A 15 7.19 -15.72 -24.77
CA PHE A 15 7.23 -14.43 -25.44
C PHE A 15 5.88 -13.68 -25.32
N ASN A 16 5.93 -12.36 -25.39
CA ASN A 16 4.77 -11.48 -25.25
C ASN A 16 4.05 -11.58 -23.89
N THR A 17 4.77 -11.93 -22.86
CA THR A 17 4.28 -11.99 -21.48
C THR A 17 5.44 -11.93 -20.50
N GLY A 18 5.18 -11.53 -19.26
CA GLY A 18 6.18 -11.46 -18.21
C GLY A 18 7.26 -10.37 -18.42
N PRO A 19 8.13 -10.17 -17.44
CA PRO A 19 9.22 -9.20 -17.51
C PRO A 19 10.44 -9.71 -18.28
N ASP A 20 11.25 -8.77 -18.77
CA ASP A 20 12.56 -9.02 -19.39
C ASP A 20 13.71 -9.02 -18.37
N ALA A 21 13.50 -8.40 -17.21
CA ALA A 21 14.47 -8.29 -16.12
C ALA A 21 13.75 -8.00 -14.79
N ALA A 22 14.47 -8.16 -13.68
CA ALA A 22 13.99 -7.77 -12.35
C ALA A 22 13.70 -6.26 -12.27
N TYR A 23 12.79 -5.89 -11.35
CA TYR A 23 12.55 -4.49 -10.98
C TYR A 23 13.72 -3.94 -10.17
N ASP A 24 14.18 -4.71 -9.17
CA ASP A 24 15.34 -4.37 -8.36
C ASP A 24 16.32 -5.56 -8.30
N GLY A 25 17.61 -5.26 -8.23
CA GLY A 25 18.65 -6.28 -8.19
C GLY A 25 18.73 -7.12 -9.44
N SER A 26 18.73 -8.46 -9.30
CA SER A 26 18.94 -9.39 -10.41
C SER A 26 17.90 -10.50 -10.51
N ASN A 27 17.05 -10.68 -9.52
CA ASN A 27 16.09 -11.78 -9.45
C ASN A 27 14.71 -11.25 -9.06
N TYR A 28 13.68 -11.92 -9.56
CA TYR A 28 12.28 -11.71 -9.22
C TYR A 28 11.58 -13.06 -9.08
N ILE A 29 10.35 -13.10 -8.61
CA ILE A 29 9.52 -14.28 -8.62
C ILE A 29 8.40 -14.17 -9.64
N TYR A 30 8.05 -15.27 -10.31
CA TYR A 30 6.98 -15.28 -11.29
C TYR A 30 6.22 -16.61 -11.31
N ILE A 31 5.03 -16.58 -11.92
CA ILE A 31 4.24 -17.77 -12.25
C ILE A 31 4.36 -18.00 -13.74
N GLU A 32 4.79 -19.23 -14.11
CA GLU A 32 4.79 -19.71 -15.50
C GLU A 32 3.39 -20.21 -15.88
N SER A 33 2.78 -19.57 -16.87
CA SER A 33 1.42 -19.86 -17.32
C SER A 33 1.34 -20.80 -18.53
N SER A 34 2.50 -21.21 -19.09
CA SER A 34 2.54 -22.17 -20.21
C SER A 34 2.23 -23.59 -19.74
N SER A 35 1.89 -24.46 -20.68
CA SER A 35 1.69 -25.89 -20.40
C SER A 35 2.87 -26.48 -19.58
N PRO A 36 2.59 -27.20 -18.48
CA PRO A 36 1.31 -27.84 -18.14
C PRO A 36 0.31 -26.99 -17.34
N ALA A 37 0.53 -25.68 -17.17
CA ALA A 37 -0.43 -24.82 -16.50
C ALA A 37 -1.74 -24.69 -17.29
N PHE A 38 -2.85 -24.54 -16.58
CA PHE A 38 -4.19 -24.40 -17.13
C PHE A 38 -4.89 -23.16 -16.59
N VAL A 39 -5.84 -22.65 -17.36
CA VAL A 39 -6.71 -21.53 -16.98
C VAL A 39 -7.33 -21.73 -15.61
N GLY A 40 -7.21 -20.70 -14.76
CA GLY A 40 -7.79 -20.67 -13.42
C GLY A 40 -6.97 -21.38 -12.35
N GLN A 41 -5.84 -22.01 -12.70
CA GLN A 41 -4.90 -22.54 -11.69
C GLN A 41 -4.26 -21.41 -10.91
N THR A 42 -3.92 -21.68 -9.65
CA THR A 42 -3.43 -20.68 -8.70
C THR A 42 -2.06 -21.05 -8.14
N ALA A 43 -1.29 -20.01 -7.83
CA ALA A 43 -0.09 -20.11 -7.00
C ALA A 43 -0.15 -19.06 -5.91
N SER A 44 0.08 -19.45 -4.66
CA SER A 44 0.15 -18.54 -3.53
C SER A 44 1.56 -18.48 -2.94
N ILE A 45 1.97 -17.30 -2.49
CA ILE A 45 3.18 -17.11 -1.70
C ILE A 45 2.82 -16.29 -0.45
N TYR A 46 3.47 -16.59 0.67
CA TYR A 46 3.20 -16.01 1.97
C TYR A 46 4.44 -15.30 2.49
N THR A 47 4.24 -14.14 3.12
CA THR A 47 5.30 -13.53 3.91
C THR A 47 5.44 -14.25 5.26
N PRO A 48 6.59 -14.18 5.93
CA PRO A 48 6.66 -14.38 7.37
C PRO A 48 5.68 -13.45 8.09
N CYS A 49 5.30 -13.79 9.32
CA CYS A 49 4.54 -12.87 10.17
C CYS A 49 5.36 -11.62 10.48
N VAL A 50 4.75 -10.46 10.35
CA VAL A 50 5.35 -9.14 10.61
C VAL A 50 4.59 -8.47 11.74
N ASP A 51 5.30 -8.02 12.75
CA ASP A 51 4.74 -7.30 13.90
C ASP A 51 4.61 -5.81 13.56
N LEU A 52 3.38 -5.33 13.45
CA LEU A 52 3.02 -3.94 13.19
C LEU A 52 2.61 -3.20 14.48
N SER A 53 2.87 -3.76 15.67
CA SER A 53 2.43 -3.19 16.95
C SER A 53 3.01 -1.80 17.27
N ALA A 54 4.17 -1.48 16.71
CA ALA A 54 4.83 -0.18 16.88
C ALA A 54 4.65 0.77 15.69
N TRP A 55 3.86 0.37 14.67
CA TRP A 55 3.69 1.13 13.43
C TRP A 55 2.39 1.93 13.47
N ASN A 56 2.45 3.21 13.09
CA ASN A 56 1.28 4.09 13.06
C ASN A 56 0.61 4.11 11.69
N ASN A 57 1.39 4.02 10.62
CA ASN A 57 0.91 4.07 9.25
C ASN A 57 1.59 3.01 8.38
N PRO A 58 1.42 1.71 8.73
CA PRO A 58 2.04 0.61 8.00
C PRO A 58 1.48 0.49 6.59
N SER A 59 2.35 0.16 5.65
CA SER A 59 2.03 -0.12 4.25
C SER A 59 2.84 -1.31 3.76
N LEU A 60 2.30 -2.05 2.81
CA LEU A 60 3.04 -3.02 2.03
C LEU A 60 3.33 -2.43 0.65
N VAL A 61 4.61 -2.28 0.31
CA VAL A 61 5.08 -1.80 -0.99
C VAL A 61 5.63 -2.98 -1.78
N PHE A 62 5.30 -3.06 -3.06
CA PHE A 62 5.82 -4.10 -3.94
C PHE A 62 5.76 -3.69 -5.41
N ALA A 63 6.65 -4.24 -6.21
CA ALA A 63 6.59 -4.15 -7.66
C ALA A 63 5.86 -5.38 -8.21
N TYR A 64 4.97 -5.15 -9.19
CA TYR A 64 4.31 -6.22 -9.92
C TYR A 64 4.42 -6.02 -11.43
N HIS A 65 4.43 -7.13 -12.17
CA HIS A 65 4.43 -7.13 -13.62
C HIS A 65 3.32 -8.03 -14.13
N MET A 66 2.40 -7.44 -14.89
CA MET A 66 1.22 -8.14 -15.45
C MET A 66 1.01 -7.67 -16.89
N TRP A 67 1.99 -7.98 -17.77
CA TRP A 67 1.87 -7.70 -19.19
C TRP A 67 1.71 -9.00 -19.97
N GLY A 68 0.66 -9.05 -20.78
CA GLY A 68 0.27 -10.20 -21.59
C GLY A 68 -1.23 -10.17 -21.86
N PHE A 69 -1.62 -10.37 -23.12
CA PHE A 69 -2.99 -10.14 -23.61
C PHE A 69 -4.07 -10.95 -22.89
N GLN A 70 -3.71 -12.12 -22.35
CA GLN A 70 -4.65 -13.04 -21.69
C GLN A 70 -4.33 -13.17 -20.20
N MET A 71 -3.84 -12.09 -19.62
CA MET A 71 -3.45 -12.00 -18.21
C MET A 71 -4.61 -12.38 -17.28
N GLY A 72 -4.26 -13.07 -16.21
CA GLY A 72 -5.18 -13.47 -15.17
C GLY A 72 -5.36 -12.41 -14.07
N THR A 73 -5.37 -12.85 -12.83
CA THR A 73 -5.61 -12.01 -11.65
C THR A 73 -4.49 -12.19 -10.63
N LEU A 74 -4.04 -11.08 -10.05
CA LEU A 74 -3.13 -11.06 -8.90
C LEU A 74 -3.90 -10.45 -7.73
N THR A 75 -3.96 -11.16 -6.59
CA THR A 75 -4.61 -10.69 -5.36
C THR A 75 -3.62 -10.62 -4.21
N LEU A 76 -3.88 -9.70 -3.30
CA LEU A 76 -3.19 -9.54 -2.04
C LEU A 76 -4.22 -9.68 -0.91
N GLU A 77 -3.93 -10.55 0.03
CA GLU A 77 -4.77 -10.81 1.19
C GLU A 77 -3.92 -10.71 2.47
N VAL A 78 -4.53 -10.24 3.55
CA VAL A 78 -3.90 -10.07 4.87
C VAL A 78 -4.64 -10.91 5.88
N SER A 79 -3.90 -11.50 6.81
CA SER A 79 -4.42 -12.19 7.98
C SER A 79 -3.75 -11.64 9.23
N ASP A 80 -4.53 -11.32 10.26
CA ASP A 80 -4.08 -10.93 11.62
C ASP A 80 -4.43 -11.98 12.69
N ASP A 81 -4.93 -13.12 12.28
CA ASP A 81 -5.33 -14.23 13.14
C ASP A 81 -4.50 -15.53 12.91
N GLY A 82 -3.30 -15.38 12.39
CA GLY A 82 -2.38 -16.49 12.14
C GLY A 82 -2.76 -17.35 10.94
N GLY A 83 -3.51 -16.80 10.00
CA GLY A 83 -3.90 -17.48 8.75
C GLY A 83 -5.22 -18.23 8.84
N ALA A 84 -6.00 -18.02 9.89
CA ALA A 84 -7.31 -18.64 10.02
C ALA A 84 -8.34 -17.99 9.09
N THR A 85 -8.27 -16.65 8.94
CA THR A 85 -9.05 -15.89 7.95
C THR A 85 -8.15 -14.95 7.15
N TRP A 86 -8.61 -14.55 5.95
CA TRP A 86 -7.86 -13.72 5.02
C TRP A 86 -8.76 -12.64 4.44
N ASP A 87 -8.36 -11.39 4.61
CA ASP A 87 -9.05 -10.23 4.06
C ASP A 87 -8.38 -9.80 2.75
N SER A 88 -9.17 -9.69 1.67
CA SER A 88 -8.65 -9.19 0.40
C SER A 88 -8.52 -7.67 0.47
N VAL A 89 -7.27 -7.17 0.39
CA VAL A 89 -6.94 -5.75 0.51
C VAL A 89 -6.56 -5.10 -0.82
N TRP A 90 -6.17 -5.90 -1.82
CA TRP A 90 -5.84 -5.41 -3.15
C TRP A 90 -6.02 -6.51 -4.19
N ALA A 91 -6.38 -6.12 -5.40
CA ALA A 91 -6.45 -7.02 -6.55
C ALA A 91 -6.19 -6.28 -7.85
N MET A 92 -5.53 -6.97 -8.80
CA MET A 92 -5.32 -6.50 -10.15
C MET A 92 -5.75 -7.56 -11.14
N VAL A 93 -6.52 -7.15 -12.16
CA VAL A 93 -7.11 -8.07 -13.15
C VAL A 93 -6.69 -7.69 -14.55
N GLY A 94 -6.28 -8.66 -15.33
CA GLY A 94 -5.93 -8.47 -16.73
C GLY A 94 -4.60 -7.77 -16.95
N GLN A 95 -4.27 -7.51 -18.22
CA GLN A 95 -3.05 -6.85 -18.63
C GLN A 95 -2.95 -5.44 -18.06
N GLN A 96 -1.78 -5.12 -17.53
CA GLN A 96 -1.43 -3.79 -17.05
C GLN A 96 -0.45 -3.13 -18.02
N GLY A 97 -0.77 -1.87 -18.39
CA GLY A 97 0.04 -1.11 -19.34
C GLY A 97 -0.11 -1.54 -20.81
N SER A 98 0.51 -0.76 -21.69
CA SER A 98 0.53 -0.99 -23.16
C SER A 98 1.82 -1.62 -23.66
N SER A 99 2.79 -1.84 -22.77
CA SER A 99 4.10 -2.43 -23.03
C SER A 99 4.58 -3.19 -21.80
N PRO A 100 5.59 -4.08 -21.92
CA PRO A 100 6.20 -4.74 -20.77
C PRO A 100 6.77 -3.69 -19.81
N GLN A 101 6.24 -3.62 -18.59
CA GLN A 101 6.75 -2.69 -17.56
C GLN A 101 6.36 -3.17 -16.17
N TRP A 102 7.17 -2.84 -15.20
CA TRP A 102 6.88 -3.00 -13.79
C TRP A 102 6.05 -1.82 -13.28
N PHE A 103 5.16 -2.11 -12.35
CA PHE A 103 4.38 -1.13 -11.60
C PHE A 103 4.74 -1.26 -10.13
N LEU A 104 5.14 -0.16 -9.50
CA LEU A 104 5.29 -0.08 -8.05
C LEU A 104 3.96 0.34 -7.44
N THR A 105 3.53 -0.33 -6.38
CA THR A 105 2.30 0.01 -5.66
C THR A 105 2.51 -0.12 -4.15
N GLY A 106 1.77 0.68 -3.40
CA GLY A 106 1.67 0.60 -1.95
C GLY A 106 0.23 0.27 -1.56
N VAL A 107 0.06 -0.64 -0.62
CA VAL A 107 -1.23 -1.00 -0.05
C VAL A 107 -1.24 -0.59 1.40
N ASP A 108 -2.19 0.27 1.77
CA ASP A 108 -2.38 0.77 3.12
C ASP A 108 -2.79 -0.39 4.06
N LEU A 109 -2.05 -0.54 5.14
CA LEU A 109 -2.29 -1.52 6.19
C LEU A 109 -2.64 -0.87 7.53
N ALA A 110 -3.03 0.41 7.56
CA ALA A 110 -3.36 1.12 8.80
C ALA A 110 -4.47 0.44 9.62
N ALA A 111 -5.39 -0.27 8.95
CA ALA A 111 -6.41 -1.07 9.62
C ALA A 111 -5.83 -2.21 10.49
N TYR A 112 -4.59 -2.62 10.24
CA TYR A 112 -3.88 -3.68 10.94
C TYR A 112 -2.79 -3.14 11.87
N SER A 113 -2.70 -1.82 12.07
CA SER A 113 -1.80 -1.20 13.04
C SER A 113 -2.05 -1.80 14.43
N GLY A 114 -0.99 -2.13 15.16
CA GLY A 114 -1.11 -2.79 16.46
C GLY A 114 -1.21 -4.33 16.41
N SER A 115 -1.30 -4.93 15.22
CA SER A 115 -1.42 -6.38 15.05
C SER A 115 -0.12 -7.02 14.52
N THR A 116 -0.04 -8.34 14.60
CA THR A 116 0.93 -9.14 13.85
C THR A 116 0.23 -9.73 12.64
N VAL A 117 0.72 -9.44 11.44
CA VAL A 117 0.09 -9.85 10.19
C VAL A 117 0.94 -10.82 9.38
N ALA A 118 0.27 -11.66 8.60
CA ALA A 118 0.84 -12.36 7.46
C ALA A 118 0.15 -11.87 6.18
N VAL A 119 0.90 -11.85 5.08
CA VAL A 119 0.40 -11.44 3.77
C VAL A 119 0.49 -12.61 2.81
N LYS A 120 -0.52 -12.75 1.97
CA LYS A 120 -0.58 -13.77 0.93
C LYS A 120 -0.80 -13.10 -0.43
N PHE A 121 0.10 -13.36 -1.38
CA PHE A 121 -0.13 -13.07 -2.79
C PHE A 121 -0.63 -14.33 -3.48
N THR A 122 -1.72 -14.22 -4.23
CA THR A 122 -2.24 -15.31 -5.05
C THR A 122 -2.36 -14.85 -6.49
N GLY A 123 -1.62 -15.52 -7.38
CA GLY A 123 -1.76 -15.36 -8.82
C GLY A 123 -2.68 -16.43 -9.37
N THR A 124 -3.61 -16.02 -10.23
CA THR A 124 -4.52 -16.91 -10.96
C THR A 124 -4.21 -16.81 -12.45
N VAL A 125 -3.90 -17.95 -13.09
CA VAL A 125 -3.58 -18.02 -14.52
C VAL A 125 -4.78 -17.61 -15.36
N GLY A 126 -4.53 -16.74 -16.34
CA GLY A 126 -5.52 -16.29 -17.30
C GLY A 126 -5.84 -17.33 -18.37
N THR A 127 -6.34 -16.87 -19.52
CA THR A 127 -6.91 -17.76 -20.53
C THR A 127 -5.89 -18.39 -21.48
N SER A 128 -4.59 -18.08 -21.34
CA SER A 128 -3.52 -18.62 -22.20
C SER A 128 -2.14 -18.43 -21.55
N PHE A 129 -1.11 -18.95 -22.24
CA PHE A 129 0.30 -18.83 -21.86
C PHE A 129 0.84 -17.38 -21.77
N THR A 130 0.12 -16.39 -22.30
CA THR A 130 0.45 -14.98 -22.16
C THR A 130 -0.13 -14.39 -20.87
N SER A 131 0.09 -15.09 -19.76
CA SER A 131 -0.41 -14.75 -18.43
C SER A 131 0.67 -14.84 -17.35
N ASP A 132 1.94 -14.83 -17.74
CA ASP A 132 3.05 -14.83 -16.78
C ASP A 132 2.99 -13.52 -15.98
N MET A 133 2.82 -13.65 -14.67
CA MET A 133 2.82 -12.53 -13.75
C MET A 133 3.99 -12.62 -12.79
N ALA A 134 4.51 -11.48 -12.37
CA ALA A 134 5.70 -11.45 -11.54
C ALA A 134 5.57 -10.45 -10.39
N LEU A 135 6.34 -10.70 -9.33
CA LEU A 135 6.48 -9.86 -8.14
C LEU A 135 7.95 -9.63 -7.83
N ASP A 136 8.25 -8.44 -7.31
CA ASP A 136 9.60 -8.02 -6.89
C ASP A 136 9.52 -6.93 -5.82
N ALA A 137 10.63 -6.64 -5.14
CA ALA A 137 10.81 -5.54 -4.19
C ALA A 137 9.68 -5.47 -3.13
N ILE A 138 9.29 -6.62 -2.57
CA ILE A 138 8.25 -6.68 -1.54
C ILE A 138 8.82 -6.21 -0.21
N SER A 139 8.27 -5.12 0.35
CA SER A 139 8.69 -4.54 1.62
C SER A 139 7.51 -4.03 2.43
N PHE A 140 7.62 -4.14 3.77
CA PHE A 140 6.74 -3.39 4.67
C PHE A 140 7.40 -2.05 4.96
N GLU A 141 6.63 -0.97 4.94
CA GLU A 141 7.12 0.40 5.12
C GLU A 141 6.19 1.19 6.03
N GLU A 142 6.78 2.06 6.85
CA GLU A 142 6.05 3.08 7.60
C GLU A 142 5.91 4.31 6.69
N LEU A 143 4.71 4.61 6.23
CA LEU A 143 4.50 5.78 5.40
C LEU A 143 4.51 7.06 6.24
N PRO A 144 5.10 8.16 5.73
CA PRO A 144 5.06 9.42 6.42
C PRO A 144 3.63 9.94 6.55
N VAL A 145 3.27 10.40 7.75
CA VAL A 145 2.02 11.10 8.03
C VAL A 145 2.29 12.60 7.97
N PHE A 146 1.70 13.28 7.00
CA PHE A 146 1.81 14.72 6.83
C PHE A 146 0.63 15.41 7.53
N ALA A 147 0.91 16.12 8.64
CA ALA A 147 -0.07 16.87 9.40
C ALA A 147 0.63 17.88 10.30
N CYS A 148 -0.14 18.68 11.05
CA CYS A 148 0.43 19.64 12.00
C CYS A 148 1.15 18.98 13.16
N MET A 149 2.44 19.26 13.34
CA MET A 149 3.29 18.72 14.40
C MET A 149 3.42 19.62 15.62
N ASP A 150 2.80 20.82 15.65
CA ASP A 150 2.87 21.71 16.82
C ASP A 150 1.81 21.35 17.87
N PRO A 151 2.22 20.89 19.09
CA PRO A 151 1.27 20.53 20.15
C PRO A 151 0.39 21.70 20.65
N ASN A 152 0.74 22.94 20.33
CA ASN A 152 -0.06 24.11 20.68
C ASN A 152 -1.11 24.46 19.62
N ALA A 153 -1.08 23.83 18.45
CA ALA A 153 -2.07 24.04 17.41
C ALA A 153 -3.40 23.33 17.75
N SER A 154 -4.50 23.90 17.27
CA SER A 154 -5.84 23.33 17.49
C SER A 154 -6.08 22.03 16.68
N ASN A 155 -5.31 21.83 15.62
CA ASN A 155 -5.33 20.66 14.76
C ASN A 155 -4.05 19.82 14.85
N TYR A 156 -3.38 19.86 16.01
CA TYR A 156 -2.22 19.00 16.27
C TYR A 156 -2.57 17.51 16.07
N ASP A 157 -1.74 16.82 15.31
CA ASP A 157 -1.82 15.37 15.12
C ASP A 157 -0.58 14.70 15.76
N PRO A 158 -0.74 13.97 16.88
CA PRO A 158 0.38 13.30 17.53
C PRO A 158 0.97 12.14 16.71
N THR A 159 0.30 11.69 15.65
CA THR A 159 0.79 10.64 14.74
C THR A 159 1.60 11.20 13.57
N ALA A 160 1.59 12.52 13.37
CA ALA A 160 2.34 13.18 12.31
C ALA A 160 3.84 12.90 12.43
N THR A 161 4.44 12.50 11.32
CA THR A 161 5.90 12.30 11.19
C THR A 161 6.56 13.43 10.40
N ASN A 162 5.76 14.17 9.63
CA ASN A 162 6.20 15.29 8.80
C ASN A 162 5.22 16.45 8.95
N ASP A 163 5.75 17.64 9.24
CA ASP A 163 4.93 18.87 9.27
C ASP A 163 4.54 19.28 7.84
N ASP A 164 3.24 19.46 7.60
CA ASP A 164 2.71 19.90 6.31
C ASP A 164 2.40 21.42 6.27
N GLY A 165 2.70 22.14 7.36
CA GLY A 165 2.43 23.57 7.51
C GLY A 165 0.94 23.90 7.73
N SER A 166 0.09 22.90 8.01
CA SER A 166 -1.35 23.08 8.20
C SER A 166 -1.74 23.58 9.59
N CYS A 167 -0.78 23.86 10.49
CA CYS A 167 -1.05 24.22 11.87
C CYS A 167 -1.96 25.44 11.99
N THR A 168 -3.05 25.30 12.75
CA THR A 168 -4.01 26.35 13.04
C THR A 168 -4.01 26.67 14.53
N TYR A 169 -4.07 27.96 14.86
CA TYR A 169 -4.04 28.42 16.25
C TYR A 169 -5.31 29.20 16.59
N SER A 170 -5.94 28.84 17.70
CA SER A 170 -7.06 29.61 18.25
C SER A 170 -6.53 30.79 19.01
N THR A 171 -6.61 31.98 18.44
CA THR A 171 -6.32 33.23 19.16
C THR A 171 -7.58 33.73 19.84
N THR A 172 -7.82 33.31 21.08
CA THR A 172 -8.80 33.96 21.95
C THR A 172 -8.08 35.08 22.70
N PHE A 173 -8.27 36.32 22.28
CA PHE A 173 -7.88 37.48 23.09
C PHE A 173 -8.94 37.70 24.16
N ASN A 174 -8.66 37.33 25.40
CA ASN A 174 -9.42 37.82 26.53
C ASN A 174 -8.93 39.24 26.84
N VAL A 175 -9.63 40.22 26.36
CA VAL A 175 -9.43 41.59 26.80
C VAL A 175 -10.16 41.75 28.13
N ASP A 176 -9.46 41.62 29.26
CA ASP A 176 -9.98 42.04 30.56
C ASP A 176 -9.96 43.57 30.60
N MET A 177 -11.08 44.15 30.23
CA MET A 177 -11.29 45.63 30.35
C MET A 177 -11.84 45.92 31.73
N GLY A 178 -10.97 45.89 32.73
CA GLY A 178 -11.28 46.19 34.13
C GLY A 178 -11.75 47.60 34.41
N CYS A 179 -12.66 48.12 33.67
CA CYS A 179 -13.50 49.27 33.97
C CYS A 179 -14.39 49.63 32.77
N MET A 180 -15.49 48.92 32.58
CA MET A 180 -16.50 49.38 31.61
C MET A 180 -17.91 49.07 32.09
N VAL A 181 -18.76 50.05 31.82
CA VAL A 181 -20.19 50.11 32.10
C VAL A 181 -20.93 48.94 31.44
N PRO A 182 -21.96 48.36 32.07
CA PRO A 182 -22.67 47.23 31.50
C PRO A 182 -23.43 47.58 30.24
N GLY A 183 -23.05 47.01 29.14
CA GLY A 183 -23.73 47.15 27.86
C GLY A 183 -22.95 46.58 26.71
N SER A 184 -23.29 45.33 26.36
CA SER A 184 -23.07 44.65 25.08
C SER A 184 -21.69 44.79 24.39
N PHE A 185 -20.85 43.81 24.58
CA PHE A 185 -19.81 43.48 23.62
C PHE A 185 -20.02 42.07 23.07
N THR A 186 -20.15 41.96 21.76
CA THR A 186 -20.00 40.70 21.01
C THR A 186 -18.53 40.43 20.78
N SER A 187 -18.09 39.20 20.92
CA SER A 187 -16.73 38.78 20.63
C SER A 187 -16.31 39.15 19.20
N VAL A 188 -15.12 39.74 19.07
CA VAL A 188 -14.49 39.99 17.77
C VAL A 188 -13.52 38.84 17.49
N SER A 189 -13.80 38.06 16.45
CA SER A 189 -12.86 37.10 15.88
C SER A 189 -11.92 37.87 14.95
N VAL A 190 -10.62 37.81 15.19
CA VAL A 190 -9.61 38.33 14.27
C VAL A 190 -9.01 37.14 13.56
N GLU A 191 -9.29 36.99 12.27
CA GLU A 191 -8.58 36.06 11.42
C GLU A 191 -7.19 36.64 11.12
N SER A 192 -6.14 35.87 11.35
CA SER A 192 -4.78 36.23 10.95
C SER A 192 -4.64 36.03 9.44
N PRO A 193 -4.19 37.01 8.67
CA PRO A 193 -3.83 36.79 7.27
C PRO A 193 -2.55 35.96 7.19
N ASN A 194 -2.53 35.00 6.23
CA ASN A 194 -1.40 34.16 5.84
C ASN A 194 -0.10 34.94 5.60
#